data_1740bb15c540bf1c2b5ec6ca6eb974ec
#
_entry.id   1740bb15c540bf1c2b5ec6ca6eb974ec
#
_cell.length_a   1.000
_cell.length_b   1.000
_cell.length_c   1.000
_cell.angle_alpha   90.00
_cell.angle_beta   90.00
_cell.angle_gamma   90.00
#
_symmetry.space_group_name_H-M   'P 1'
#
loop_
_entity.id
_entity.type
_entity.pdbx_description
1 polymer ?
#
loop_
_entity_poly.entity_id
_entity_poly.type
_entity_poly.pdbx_seq_one_letter_code
_entity_poly.pdbx_strand_id
1 'polypeptide(L)'
;MAHDSPPEFADVSVIVAAYQAAGTVARTLQSIAAQTLKPREAVVVDDGSTDGTAEAAEAEAPRMNGIRLRVFRTDDNRGAGAARNRAIAESTEPWLAFLDADDEWLPEKLERTMSHLEGTDRVLAAHDYWTGEGETARHHQCEKRFRGSPDPFVGLYRKGYIPSCSVVGRRDAVVAAGGFDPELRNAQDFDLWLAMLKQPGTPFLVFGEPLLRYHLTPGGIMSHTERRLRCGVAIAARYYPDLRARPGSALASLWFRVTALHLEALRVYGAQGNIVKLLLTVGLWPFRLAAATISCLMLPPAPRGRFLTTDGTAGNG
;
A
#
# COMPACT_ATOMS: atom_id res chain seq x y z
N MET A 1 20.95 24.82 28.51
CA MET A 1 20.56 23.77 27.56
C MET A 1 19.37 24.30 26.81
N ALA A 2 19.53 24.64 25.52
CA ALA A 2 18.44 25.11 24.69
C ALA A 2 17.46 23.90 24.56
N HIS A 3 16.20 24.08 24.96
CA HIS A 3 15.13 23.19 24.58
C HIS A 3 14.97 23.37 23.07
N ASP A 4 15.58 22.48 22.27
CA ASP A 4 15.20 22.36 20.87
C ASP A 4 13.72 21.94 20.85
N SER A 5 12.88 22.88 20.45
CA SER A 5 11.48 22.54 20.15
C SER A 5 11.49 21.47 19.06
N PRO A 6 10.63 20.42 19.14
CA PRO A 6 10.58 19.42 18.08
C PRO A 6 10.36 20.11 16.73
N PRO A 7 10.93 19.59 15.64
CA PRO A 7 10.78 20.20 14.32
C PRO A 7 9.29 20.28 13.96
N GLU A 8 8.86 21.43 13.44
CA GLU A 8 7.48 21.61 13.01
C GLU A 8 7.14 20.75 11.78
N PHE A 9 8.17 20.44 10.95
CA PHE A 9 8.03 19.67 9.72
C PHE A 9 8.99 18.49 9.69
N ALA A 10 8.47 17.34 9.26
CA ALA A 10 9.25 16.16 8.91
C ALA A 10 9.67 16.20 7.43
N ASP A 11 10.85 15.65 7.12
CA ASP A 11 11.34 15.47 5.75
C ASP A 11 10.59 14.34 5.03
N VAL A 12 9.29 14.52 4.88
CA VAL A 12 8.34 13.54 4.33
C VAL A 12 7.56 14.16 3.17
N SER A 13 7.49 13.44 2.04
CA SER A 13 6.54 13.69 0.98
C SER A 13 5.34 12.75 1.13
N VAL A 14 4.14 13.30 1.22
CA VAL A 14 2.90 12.50 1.20
C VAL A 14 2.48 12.25 -0.25
N ILE A 15 2.35 11.00 -0.61
CA ILE A 15 2.00 10.52 -1.95
C ILE A 15 0.52 10.17 -1.98
N VAL A 16 -0.25 10.95 -2.75
CA VAL A 16 -1.71 10.79 -2.87
C VAL A 16 -2.08 10.47 -4.31
N ALA A 17 -2.59 9.26 -4.55
CA ALA A 17 -3.22 8.90 -5.82
C ALA A 17 -4.72 9.14 -5.72
N ALA A 18 -5.28 9.88 -6.68
CA ALA A 18 -6.69 10.23 -6.71
C ALA A 18 -7.32 9.83 -8.04
N TYR A 19 -8.53 9.29 -8.01
CA TYR A 19 -9.37 9.04 -9.18
C TYR A 19 -10.84 9.07 -8.78
N GLN A 20 -11.64 9.95 -9.41
CA GLN A 20 -13.05 10.16 -9.10
C GLN A 20 -13.27 10.40 -7.59
N ALA A 21 -12.45 11.30 -7.01
CA ALA A 21 -12.36 11.53 -5.57
C ALA A 21 -12.76 12.96 -5.16
N ALA A 22 -13.48 13.71 -6.00
CA ALA A 22 -13.87 15.10 -5.71
C ALA A 22 -14.61 15.24 -4.38
N GLY A 23 -15.41 14.22 -4.00
CA GLY A 23 -16.16 14.22 -2.73
C GLY A 23 -15.34 13.87 -1.48
N THR A 24 -14.10 13.40 -1.62
CA THR A 24 -13.30 12.86 -0.50
C THR A 24 -11.93 13.50 -0.35
N VAL A 25 -11.29 13.93 -1.46
CA VAL A 25 -9.92 14.42 -1.47
C VAL A 25 -9.68 15.60 -0.52
N ALA A 26 -10.66 16.49 -0.34
CA ALA A 26 -10.58 17.60 0.61
C ALA A 26 -10.40 17.10 2.05
N ARG A 27 -11.19 16.11 2.48
CA ARG A 27 -11.09 15.49 3.81
C ARG A 27 -9.73 14.83 4.01
N THR A 28 -9.24 14.11 3.01
CA THR A 28 -7.91 13.49 3.01
C THR A 28 -6.81 14.53 3.20
N LEU A 29 -6.82 15.62 2.43
CA LEU A 29 -5.84 16.71 2.53
C LEU A 29 -5.91 17.44 3.87
N GLN A 30 -7.11 17.65 4.41
CA GLN A 30 -7.29 18.23 5.74
C GLN A 30 -6.71 17.34 6.84
N SER A 31 -6.79 16.00 6.71
CA SER A 31 -6.16 15.08 7.65
C SER A 31 -4.63 15.15 7.62
N ILE A 32 -4.03 15.46 6.45
CA ILE A 32 -2.60 15.74 6.30
C ILE A 32 -2.26 17.09 6.96
N ALA A 33 -3.06 18.12 6.72
CA ALA A 33 -2.84 19.46 7.28
C ALA A 33 -2.99 19.51 8.82
N ALA A 34 -3.73 18.57 9.38
CA ALA A 34 -3.99 18.43 10.82
C ALA A 34 -2.93 17.60 11.57
N GLN A 35 -1.87 17.14 10.90
CA GLN A 35 -0.82 16.36 11.56
C GLN A 35 -0.08 17.20 12.62
N THR A 36 0.22 16.59 13.78
CA THR A 36 1.03 17.20 14.86
C THR A 36 2.46 17.47 14.41
N LEU A 37 3.06 16.52 13.69
CA LEU A 37 4.31 16.70 12.93
C LEU A 37 3.95 16.76 11.45
N LYS A 38 4.04 17.93 10.83
CA LYS A 38 3.60 18.15 9.46
C LYS A 38 4.61 17.60 8.44
N PRO A 39 4.16 17.04 7.29
CA PRO A 39 5.07 16.74 6.19
C PRO A 39 5.50 18.04 5.50
N ARG A 40 6.67 18.05 4.80
CA ARG A 40 7.08 19.21 4.00
C ARG A 40 6.23 19.41 2.77
N GLU A 41 5.74 18.31 2.17
CA GLU A 41 4.92 18.38 0.98
C GLU A 41 3.86 17.27 0.91
N ALA A 42 2.80 17.57 0.17
CA ALA A 42 1.82 16.60 -0.31
C ALA A 42 1.77 16.67 -1.84
N VAL A 43 1.98 15.54 -2.50
CA VAL A 43 1.96 15.41 -3.95
C VAL A 43 0.74 14.57 -4.33
N VAL A 44 -0.24 15.23 -4.93
CA VAL A 44 -1.48 14.62 -5.42
C VAL A 44 -1.34 14.36 -6.91
N VAL A 45 -1.66 13.16 -7.37
CA VAL A 45 -1.80 12.85 -8.79
C VAL A 45 -3.23 12.39 -9.04
N ASP A 46 -3.97 13.20 -9.79
CA ASP A 46 -5.27 12.87 -10.33
C ASP A 46 -5.11 12.03 -11.61
N ASP A 47 -5.53 10.80 -11.55
CA ASP A 47 -5.37 9.78 -12.59
C ASP A 47 -6.48 9.89 -13.66
N GLY A 48 -6.64 11.08 -14.27
CA GLY A 48 -7.58 11.32 -15.35
C GLY A 48 -9.05 11.37 -14.91
N SER A 49 -9.36 11.98 -13.76
CA SER A 49 -10.74 12.14 -13.28
C SER A 49 -11.54 13.12 -14.16
N THR A 50 -12.85 12.93 -14.12
CA THR A 50 -13.84 13.77 -14.83
C THR A 50 -14.82 14.49 -13.90
N ASP A 51 -14.65 14.30 -12.57
CA ASP A 51 -15.56 14.78 -11.53
C ASP A 51 -15.10 16.07 -10.83
N GLY A 52 -13.96 16.67 -11.24
CA GLY A 52 -13.39 17.85 -10.58
C GLY A 52 -12.45 17.51 -9.41
N THR A 53 -11.89 16.30 -9.39
CA THR A 53 -10.96 15.85 -8.32
C THR A 53 -9.74 16.77 -8.20
N ALA A 54 -9.08 17.12 -9.31
CA ALA A 54 -7.89 17.98 -9.28
C ALA A 54 -8.23 19.38 -8.73
N GLU A 55 -9.30 19.98 -9.22
CA GLU A 55 -9.78 21.29 -8.79
C GLU A 55 -10.16 21.29 -7.29
N ALA A 56 -10.79 20.21 -6.81
CA ALA A 56 -11.10 20.04 -5.38
C ALA A 56 -9.83 19.92 -4.52
N ALA A 57 -8.78 19.24 -5.02
CA ALA A 57 -7.51 19.16 -4.33
C ALA A 57 -6.78 20.51 -4.30
N GLU A 58 -6.71 21.24 -5.42
CA GLU A 58 -6.09 22.57 -5.51
C GLU A 58 -6.75 23.59 -4.59
N ALA A 59 -8.07 23.52 -4.41
CA ALA A 59 -8.83 24.40 -3.54
C ALA A 59 -8.44 24.28 -2.05
N GLU A 60 -7.77 23.18 -1.63
CA GLU A 60 -7.28 23.00 -0.28
C GLU A 60 -5.92 23.69 -0.01
N ALA A 61 -5.22 24.18 -1.04
CA ALA A 61 -3.91 24.82 -0.87
C ALA A 61 -3.84 25.89 0.23
N PRO A 62 -4.83 26.80 0.40
CA PRO A 62 -4.80 27.79 1.49
C PRO A 62 -4.90 27.20 2.91
N ARG A 63 -5.37 25.94 3.02
CA ARG A 63 -5.60 25.26 4.32
C ARG A 63 -4.48 24.30 4.70
N MET A 64 -3.42 24.18 3.88
CA MET A 64 -2.35 23.22 4.09
C MET A 64 -1.34 23.61 5.18
N ASN A 65 -1.54 24.73 5.89
CA ASN A 65 -0.79 25.11 7.09
C ASN A 65 0.76 25.07 6.90
N GLY A 66 1.27 25.59 5.76
CA GLY A 66 2.69 25.62 5.43
C GLY A 66 3.21 24.38 4.68
N ILE A 67 2.42 23.33 4.54
CA ILE A 67 2.74 22.16 3.73
C ILE A 67 2.66 22.54 2.25
N ARG A 68 3.70 22.22 1.47
CA ARG A 68 3.70 22.45 0.02
C ARG A 68 2.78 21.47 -0.70
N LEU A 69 1.59 21.91 -1.10
CA LEU A 69 0.67 21.10 -1.92
C LEU A 69 1.06 21.25 -3.40
N ARG A 70 1.19 20.10 -4.07
CA ARG A 70 1.42 20.00 -5.51
C ARG A 70 0.40 19.04 -6.10
N VAL A 71 -0.35 19.50 -7.10
CA VAL A 71 -1.39 18.70 -7.78
C VAL A 71 -0.98 18.51 -9.22
N PHE A 72 -1.01 17.28 -9.69
CA PHE A 72 -0.74 16.89 -11.07
C PHE A 72 -1.93 16.11 -11.59
N ARG A 73 -2.18 16.21 -12.90
CA ARG A 73 -3.22 15.46 -13.59
C ARG A 73 -2.63 14.66 -14.74
N THR A 74 -3.15 13.47 -14.98
CA THR A 74 -2.88 12.67 -16.19
C THR A 74 -4.05 12.77 -17.17
N ASP A 75 -3.79 12.55 -18.45
CA ASP A 75 -4.82 12.65 -19.48
C ASP A 75 -5.82 11.48 -19.41
N ASP A 76 -5.37 10.32 -18.93
CA ASP A 76 -6.13 9.08 -18.87
C ASP A 76 -5.84 8.29 -17.58
N ASN A 77 -6.78 7.41 -17.19
CA ASN A 77 -6.62 6.53 -16.04
C ASN A 77 -5.65 5.38 -16.35
N ARG A 78 -4.49 5.43 -15.71
CA ARG A 78 -3.43 4.38 -15.76
C ARG A 78 -3.42 3.48 -14.54
N GLY A 79 -4.22 3.80 -13.54
CA GLY A 79 -4.37 3.07 -12.28
C GLY A 79 -3.52 3.62 -11.14
N ALA A 80 -3.95 3.34 -9.91
CA ALA A 80 -3.39 3.90 -8.68
C ALA A 80 -1.85 3.70 -8.55
N GLY A 81 -1.29 2.59 -9.07
CA GLY A 81 0.16 2.36 -9.05
C GLY A 81 0.90 3.35 -9.93
N ALA A 82 0.40 3.64 -11.14
CA ALA A 82 0.99 4.62 -12.05
C ALA A 82 0.90 6.04 -11.45
N ALA A 83 -0.24 6.41 -10.88
CA ALA A 83 -0.43 7.69 -10.20
C ALA A 83 0.53 7.85 -9.01
N ARG A 84 0.68 6.80 -8.16
CA ARG A 84 1.66 6.84 -7.06
C ARG A 84 3.10 6.95 -7.56
N ASN A 85 3.47 6.23 -8.61
CA ASN A 85 4.80 6.34 -9.21
C ASN A 85 5.08 7.76 -9.74
N ARG A 86 4.11 8.39 -10.41
CA ARG A 86 4.22 9.79 -10.84
C ARG A 86 4.41 10.71 -9.63
N ALA A 87 3.63 10.55 -8.56
CA ALA A 87 3.76 11.35 -7.36
C ALA A 87 5.15 11.15 -6.68
N ILE A 88 5.68 9.92 -6.67
CA ILE A 88 7.03 9.62 -6.18
C ILE A 88 8.10 10.31 -7.03
N ALA A 89 7.98 10.28 -8.36
CA ALA A 89 8.91 10.94 -9.26
C ALA A 89 8.93 12.46 -9.06
N GLU A 90 7.78 13.07 -8.77
CA GLU A 90 7.65 14.49 -8.48
C GLU A 90 8.06 14.86 -7.04
N SER A 91 8.14 13.90 -6.11
CA SER A 91 8.46 14.15 -4.70
C SER A 91 9.95 14.42 -4.48
N THR A 92 10.28 15.16 -3.40
CA THR A 92 11.65 15.61 -3.13
C THR A 92 12.22 15.08 -1.82
N GLU A 93 11.39 14.70 -0.85
CA GLU A 93 11.83 14.35 0.50
C GLU A 93 12.37 12.92 0.61
N PRO A 94 13.25 12.62 1.57
CA PRO A 94 13.84 11.29 1.76
C PRO A 94 12.87 10.23 2.25
N TRP A 95 11.73 10.62 2.81
CA TRP A 95 10.69 9.72 3.28
C TRP A 95 9.40 9.90 2.49
N LEU A 96 8.78 8.80 2.12
CA LEU A 96 7.51 8.75 1.41
C LEU A 96 6.44 8.18 2.34
N ALA A 97 5.37 8.92 2.55
CA ALA A 97 4.18 8.46 3.24
C ALA A 97 3.03 8.31 2.23
N PHE A 98 2.28 7.23 2.27
CA PHE A 98 1.23 6.96 1.29
C PHE A 98 -0.15 7.18 1.91
N LEU A 99 -1.05 7.84 1.17
CA LEU A 99 -2.44 8.02 1.59
C LEU A 99 -3.34 8.00 0.34
N ASP A 100 -4.42 7.25 0.38
CA ASP A 100 -5.41 7.21 -0.70
C ASP A 100 -6.40 8.38 -0.53
N ALA A 101 -6.92 8.90 -1.65
CA ALA A 101 -7.72 10.14 -1.68
C ALA A 101 -9.11 10.02 -1.02
N ASP A 102 -9.43 8.87 -0.42
CA ASP A 102 -10.66 8.59 0.31
C ASP A 102 -10.43 8.19 1.78
N ASP A 103 -9.16 8.12 2.23
CA ASP A 103 -8.76 7.74 3.58
C ASP A 103 -8.36 8.97 4.44
N GLU A 104 -8.24 8.77 5.76
CA GLU A 104 -7.87 9.81 6.72
C GLU A 104 -6.82 9.31 7.71
N TRP A 105 -5.78 10.12 7.95
CA TRP A 105 -4.86 9.91 9.05
C TRP A 105 -5.39 10.51 10.37
N LEU A 106 -5.07 9.87 11.48
CA LEU A 106 -5.22 10.49 12.80
C LEU A 106 -4.08 11.50 13.03
N PRO A 107 -4.28 12.54 13.86
CA PRO A 107 -3.37 13.68 13.98
C PRO A 107 -1.91 13.30 14.30
N GLU A 108 -1.67 12.27 15.08
CA GLU A 108 -0.34 11.86 15.54
C GLU A 108 0.38 10.88 14.59
N LYS A 109 -0.19 10.58 13.41
CA LYS A 109 0.32 9.49 12.55
C LYS A 109 1.77 9.72 12.13
N LEU A 110 2.11 10.89 11.62
CA LEU A 110 3.48 11.14 11.17
C LEU A 110 4.45 11.23 12.35
N GLU A 111 4.12 11.93 13.40
CA GLU A 111 4.93 12.04 14.61
C GLU A 111 5.29 10.66 15.17
N ARG A 112 4.29 9.79 15.35
CA ARG A 112 4.50 8.43 15.88
C ARG A 112 5.30 7.56 14.93
N THR A 113 5.05 7.65 13.63
CA THR A 113 5.76 6.83 12.65
C THR A 113 7.21 7.28 12.50
N MET A 114 7.46 8.59 12.44
CA MET A 114 8.81 9.14 12.31
C MET A 114 9.67 8.87 13.55
N SER A 115 9.09 8.90 14.76
CA SER A 115 9.82 8.52 15.99
C SER A 115 10.34 7.09 15.97
N HIS A 116 9.74 6.21 15.17
CA HIS A 116 10.21 4.84 14.96
C HIS A 116 11.23 4.70 13.82
N LEU A 117 11.35 5.69 12.94
CA LEU A 117 12.20 5.62 11.74
C LEU A 117 13.49 6.43 11.88
N GLU A 118 13.39 7.64 12.43
CA GLU A 118 14.54 8.54 12.58
C GLU A 118 15.65 7.92 13.44
N GLY A 119 16.89 8.08 13.00
CA GLY A 119 18.06 7.52 13.67
C GLY A 119 18.18 5.99 13.59
N THR A 120 17.36 5.32 12.77
CA THR A 120 17.39 3.87 12.56
C THR A 120 17.74 3.50 11.12
N ASP A 121 18.09 2.25 10.90
CA ASP A 121 18.32 1.65 9.56
C ASP A 121 17.06 1.09 8.91
N ARG A 122 15.89 1.26 9.53
CA ARG A 122 14.61 0.75 9.01
C ARG A 122 14.26 1.37 7.66
N VAL A 123 13.87 0.53 6.73
CA VAL A 123 13.46 0.97 5.37
C VAL A 123 11.99 1.38 5.31
N LEU A 124 11.16 0.88 6.23
CA LEU A 124 9.76 1.29 6.37
C LEU A 124 9.23 1.03 7.80
N ALA A 125 8.21 1.80 8.15
CA ALA A 125 7.33 1.49 9.27
C ALA A 125 5.86 1.55 8.82
N ALA A 126 5.04 0.70 9.43
CA ALA A 126 3.60 0.63 9.22
C ALA A 126 2.90 0.45 10.58
N HIS A 127 1.59 0.67 10.60
CA HIS A 127 0.82 0.61 11.84
C HIS A 127 -0.56 -0.02 11.65
N ASP A 128 -1.27 -0.23 12.75
CA ASP A 128 -2.65 -0.68 12.79
C ASP A 128 -3.60 0.38 12.21
N TYR A 129 -4.83 -0.02 11.90
CA TYR A 129 -5.83 0.88 11.33
C TYR A 129 -7.27 0.53 11.75
N TRP A 130 -8.16 1.50 11.56
CA TRP A 130 -9.58 1.35 11.73
C TRP A 130 -10.31 1.22 10.39
N THR A 131 -11.39 0.43 10.35
CA THR A 131 -12.43 0.50 9.31
C THR A 131 -13.79 0.69 9.97
N GLY A 132 -14.72 1.34 9.26
CA GLY A 132 -16.05 1.68 9.82
C GLY A 132 -16.00 2.80 10.83
N GLU A 133 -17.17 3.20 11.33
CA GLU A 133 -17.36 4.31 12.27
C GLU A 133 -18.30 3.91 13.40
N GLY A 134 -18.20 4.60 14.55
CA GLY A 134 -19.02 4.37 15.73
C GLY A 134 -19.02 2.91 16.15
N GLU A 135 -20.21 2.31 16.30
CA GLU A 135 -20.37 0.91 16.70
C GLU A 135 -19.89 -0.12 15.64
N THR A 136 -19.72 0.31 14.39
CA THR A 136 -19.19 -0.53 13.31
C THR A 136 -17.68 -0.49 13.20
N ALA A 137 -17.01 0.34 14.00
CA ALA A 137 -15.56 0.48 13.98
C ALA A 137 -14.86 -0.85 14.31
N ARG A 138 -13.91 -1.23 13.46
CA ARG A 138 -13.11 -2.46 13.62
C ARG A 138 -11.64 -2.12 13.60
N HIS A 139 -10.93 -2.48 14.66
CA HIS A 139 -9.48 -2.38 14.76
C HIS A 139 -8.80 -3.54 14.02
N HIS A 140 -8.00 -3.21 13.01
CA HIS A 140 -7.20 -4.17 12.26
C HIS A 140 -5.78 -4.21 12.82
N GLN A 141 -5.46 -5.28 13.53
CA GLN A 141 -4.21 -5.48 14.27
C GLN A 141 -3.11 -6.04 13.34
N CYS A 142 -2.48 -5.18 12.54
CA CYS A 142 -1.36 -5.52 11.67
C CYS A 142 -0.14 -5.97 12.48
N GLU A 143 0.15 -5.26 13.57
CA GLU A 143 1.26 -5.54 14.48
C GLU A 143 1.19 -6.95 15.07
N LYS A 144 0.01 -7.41 15.47
CA LYS A 144 -0.19 -8.77 15.99
C LYS A 144 0.14 -9.83 14.93
N ARG A 145 -0.15 -9.56 13.65
CA ARG A 145 0.19 -10.47 12.54
C ARG A 145 1.68 -10.49 12.27
N PHE A 146 2.33 -9.34 12.36
CA PHE A 146 3.78 -9.18 12.24
C PHE A 146 4.52 -9.90 13.36
N ARG A 147 4.20 -9.61 14.61
CA ARG A 147 4.82 -10.20 15.81
C ARG A 147 4.63 -11.71 15.90
N GLY A 148 3.53 -12.24 15.39
CA GLY A 148 3.22 -13.66 15.40
C GLY A 148 3.94 -14.48 14.31
N SER A 149 4.92 -13.92 13.59
CA SER A 149 5.67 -14.63 12.56
C SER A 149 7.17 -14.70 12.93
N PRO A 150 7.80 -15.89 12.93
CA PRO A 150 9.23 -16.05 13.18
C PRO A 150 10.11 -15.41 12.09
N ASP A 151 9.60 -15.29 10.87
CA ASP A 151 10.19 -14.52 9.77
C ASP A 151 9.16 -13.51 9.27
N PRO A 152 9.42 -12.19 9.43
CA PRO A 152 8.46 -11.15 9.07
C PRO A 152 8.09 -11.13 7.58
N PHE A 153 9.03 -11.42 6.66
CA PHE A 153 8.75 -11.53 5.24
C PHE A 153 7.80 -12.70 4.93
N VAL A 154 8.04 -13.87 5.52
CA VAL A 154 7.14 -15.03 5.38
C VAL A 154 5.76 -14.71 5.93
N GLY A 155 5.70 -13.99 7.06
CA GLY A 155 4.45 -13.49 7.64
C GLY A 155 3.71 -12.56 6.70
N LEU A 156 4.40 -11.58 6.12
CA LEU A 156 3.85 -10.65 5.14
C LEU A 156 3.38 -11.39 3.88
N TYR A 157 4.21 -12.26 3.31
CA TYR A 157 3.87 -13.09 2.16
C TYR A 157 2.57 -13.87 2.37
N ARG A 158 2.43 -14.55 3.51
CA ARG A 158 1.26 -15.37 3.82
C ARG A 158 0.01 -14.55 4.07
N LYS A 159 0.10 -13.45 4.82
CA LYS A 159 -1.06 -12.75 5.40
C LYS A 159 -1.39 -11.42 4.72
N GLY A 160 -0.42 -10.74 4.08
CA GLY A 160 -0.62 -9.47 3.39
C GLY A 160 -1.28 -8.42 4.29
N TYR A 161 -0.60 -7.99 5.36
CA TYR A 161 -1.23 -7.22 6.44
C TYR A 161 -0.83 -5.73 6.50
N ILE A 162 -0.11 -5.21 5.51
CA ILE A 162 0.34 -3.80 5.49
C ILE A 162 -0.44 -3.04 4.41
N PRO A 163 -1.45 -2.23 4.75
CA PRO A 163 -2.10 -1.34 3.78
C PRO A 163 -1.20 -0.13 3.47
N SER A 164 -1.23 0.35 2.21
CA SER A 164 -0.42 1.48 1.76
C SER A 164 -0.54 2.71 2.66
N CYS A 165 -1.77 3.07 3.04
CA CYS A 165 -2.06 4.27 3.83
C CYS A 165 -1.47 4.27 5.26
N SER A 166 -1.01 3.10 5.75
CA SER A 166 -0.31 3.01 7.03
C SER A 166 1.21 3.22 6.92
N VAL A 167 1.79 3.18 5.72
CA VAL A 167 3.25 3.10 5.52
C VAL A 167 3.89 4.48 5.43
N VAL A 168 5.06 4.59 6.08
CA VAL A 168 6.13 5.53 5.73
C VAL A 168 7.36 4.71 5.38
N GLY A 169 7.95 4.96 4.21
CA GLY A 169 9.11 4.21 3.71
C GLY A 169 10.19 5.13 3.17
N ARG A 170 11.44 4.66 3.18
CA ARG A 170 12.57 5.39 2.60
C ARG A 170 12.42 5.48 1.08
N ARG A 171 12.57 6.69 0.54
CA ARG A 171 12.46 6.95 -0.89
C ARG A 171 13.47 6.13 -1.70
N ASP A 172 14.72 6.04 -1.26
CA ASP A 172 15.78 5.25 -1.91
C ASP A 172 15.42 3.76 -2.00
N ALA A 173 14.82 3.18 -0.95
CA ALA A 173 14.40 1.79 -0.94
C ALA A 173 13.20 1.53 -1.88
N VAL A 174 12.24 2.47 -1.94
CA VAL A 174 11.11 2.41 -2.88
C VAL A 174 11.60 2.48 -4.33
N VAL A 175 12.51 3.41 -4.63
CA VAL A 175 13.12 3.59 -5.96
C VAL A 175 13.97 2.38 -6.35
N ALA A 176 14.81 1.87 -5.44
CA ALA A 176 15.61 0.67 -5.68
C ALA A 176 14.74 -0.57 -5.96
N ALA A 177 13.56 -0.65 -5.32
CA ALA A 177 12.55 -1.68 -5.63
C ALA A 177 11.83 -1.45 -6.98
N GLY A 178 12.00 -0.30 -7.64
CA GLY A 178 11.39 0.04 -8.93
C GLY A 178 9.98 0.64 -8.85
N GLY A 179 9.54 1.11 -7.67
CA GLY A 179 8.22 1.70 -7.46
C GLY A 179 7.08 0.67 -7.48
N PHE A 180 5.86 1.12 -7.74
CA PHE A 180 4.69 0.25 -7.90
C PHE A 180 4.71 -0.41 -9.29
N ASP A 181 4.40 -1.71 -9.37
CA ASP A 181 4.34 -2.42 -10.65
C ASP A 181 3.11 -1.95 -11.47
N PRO A 182 3.30 -1.29 -12.63
CA PRO A 182 2.21 -0.74 -13.43
C PRO A 182 1.34 -1.82 -14.10
N GLU A 183 1.85 -3.04 -14.25
CA GLU A 183 1.10 -4.16 -14.83
C GLU A 183 0.08 -4.74 -13.85
N LEU A 184 0.28 -4.54 -12.56
CA LEU A 184 -0.65 -4.98 -11.53
C LEU A 184 -1.82 -4.00 -11.40
N ARG A 185 -3.03 -4.51 -11.59
CA ARG A 185 -4.26 -3.73 -11.44
C ARG A 185 -4.87 -3.80 -10.04
N ASN A 186 -4.21 -4.53 -9.11
CA ASN A 186 -4.62 -4.69 -7.70
C ASN A 186 -3.44 -5.23 -6.88
N ALA A 187 -3.42 -5.01 -5.57
CA ALA A 187 -2.39 -5.48 -4.63
C ALA A 187 -0.96 -5.00 -4.96
N GLN A 188 -0.84 -3.83 -5.58
CA GLN A 188 0.43 -3.23 -5.99
C GLN A 188 1.32 -2.88 -4.79
N ASP A 189 0.70 -2.46 -3.69
CA ASP A 189 1.33 -2.20 -2.40
C ASP A 189 1.95 -3.47 -1.81
N PHE A 190 1.20 -4.56 -1.80
CA PHE A 190 1.69 -5.86 -1.34
C PHE A 190 2.91 -6.33 -2.16
N ASP A 191 2.89 -6.16 -3.49
CA ASP A 191 4.02 -6.45 -4.36
C ASP A 191 5.25 -5.58 -4.03
N LEU A 192 5.04 -4.26 -3.85
CA LEU A 192 6.11 -3.33 -3.53
C LEU A 192 6.75 -3.64 -2.17
N TRP A 193 5.95 -3.92 -1.14
CA TRP A 193 6.50 -4.26 0.18
C TRP A 193 7.30 -5.56 0.13
N LEU A 194 6.86 -6.57 -0.60
CA LEU A 194 7.64 -7.78 -0.80
C LEU A 194 8.94 -7.50 -1.56
N ALA A 195 8.94 -6.63 -2.58
CA ALA A 195 10.15 -6.23 -3.30
C ALA A 195 11.17 -5.54 -2.39
N MET A 196 10.72 -4.59 -1.57
CA MET A 196 11.57 -3.85 -0.63
C MET A 196 12.15 -4.75 0.47
N LEU A 197 11.39 -5.73 0.93
CA LEU A 197 11.72 -6.57 2.08
C LEU A 197 12.25 -7.95 1.72
N LYS A 198 12.50 -8.23 0.43
CA LYS A 198 12.92 -9.56 -0.03
C LYS A 198 14.31 -9.99 0.46
N GLN A 199 15.22 -9.05 0.73
CA GLN A 199 16.53 -9.38 1.27
C GLN A 199 16.39 -9.81 2.74
N PRO A 200 16.93 -10.98 3.14
CA PRO A 200 16.89 -11.41 4.53
C PRO A 200 17.55 -10.36 5.45
N GLY A 201 16.90 -10.09 6.58
CA GLY A 201 17.41 -9.13 7.56
C GLY A 201 17.09 -7.65 7.25
N THR A 202 16.41 -7.34 6.14
CA THR A 202 15.96 -5.95 5.89
C THR A 202 15.12 -5.44 7.06
N PRO A 203 15.53 -4.37 7.75
CA PRO A 203 14.86 -3.92 8.96
C PRO A 203 13.62 -3.11 8.61
N PHE A 204 12.49 -3.47 9.21
CA PHE A 204 11.24 -2.73 9.15
C PHE A 204 10.44 -2.94 10.44
N LEU A 205 9.41 -2.14 10.65
CA LEU A 205 8.59 -2.19 11.85
C LEU A 205 7.10 -2.17 11.48
N VAL A 206 6.31 -2.91 12.23
CA VAL A 206 4.86 -2.74 12.31
C VAL A 206 4.50 -2.57 13.77
N PHE A 207 3.84 -1.47 14.14
CA PHE A 207 3.48 -1.14 15.51
C PHE A 207 1.96 -1.05 15.70
N GLY A 208 1.51 -1.19 16.94
CA GLY A 208 0.11 -1.48 17.28
C GLY A 208 -0.76 -0.25 17.53
N GLU A 209 -0.41 0.93 17.02
CA GLU A 209 -1.24 2.14 17.15
C GLU A 209 -2.12 2.29 15.90
N PRO A 210 -3.46 2.36 16.01
CA PRO A 210 -4.34 2.51 14.85
C PRO A 210 -4.46 3.99 14.45
N LEU A 211 -3.57 4.45 13.57
CA LEU A 211 -3.40 5.86 13.19
C LEU A 211 -4.00 6.20 11.82
N LEU A 212 -4.82 5.32 11.26
CA LEU A 212 -5.50 5.48 9.98
C LEU A 212 -6.97 5.09 10.12
N ARG A 213 -7.86 5.87 9.52
CA ARG A 213 -9.25 5.51 9.21
C ARG A 213 -9.34 5.13 7.74
N TYR A 214 -9.50 3.84 7.49
CA TYR A 214 -9.65 3.29 6.15
C TYR A 214 -11.12 3.25 5.77
N HIS A 215 -11.51 4.01 4.75
CA HIS A 215 -12.89 4.08 4.27
C HIS A 215 -13.13 3.07 3.15
N LEU A 216 -14.23 2.29 3.29
CA LEU A 216 -14.64 1.34 2.27
C LEU A 216 -15.53 2.04 1.25
N THR A 217 -14.97 2.44 0.12
CA THR A 217 -15.69 3.15 -0.94
C THR A 217 -16.33 2.16 -1.91
N PRO A 218 -17.67 2.22 -2.14
CA PRO A 218 -18.33 1.41 -3.15
C PRO A 218 -17.71 1.65 -4.55
N GLY A 219 -17.36 0.58 -5.25
CA GLY A 219 -16.68 0.69 -6.56
C GLY A 219 -15.17 0.85 -6.51
N GLY A 220 -14.58 1.04 -5.34
CA GLY A 220 -13.12 1.13 -5.15
C GLY A 220 -12.36 -0.14 -5.55
N ILE A 221 -11.03 -0.07 -5.56
CA ILE A 221 -10.12 -1.15 -5.99
C ILE A 221 -10.42 -2.47 -5.24
N MET A 222 -10.83 -2.38 -3.97
CA MET A 222 -11.18 -3.55 -3.14
C MET A 222 -12.45 -4.28 -3.60
N SER A 223 -13.33 -3.64 -4.38
CA SER A 223 -14.56 -4.26 -4.89
C SER A 223 -14.30 -5.30 -6.00
N HIS A 224 -13.13 -5.27 -6.64
CA HIS A 224 -12.77 -6.16 -7.75
C HIS A 224 -12.15 -7.49 -7.29
N THR A 225 -12.93 -8.32 -6.60
CA THR A 225 -12.51 -9.58 -5.96
C THR A 225 -11.73 -10.53 -6.89
N GLU A 226 -12.22 -10.78 -8.11
CA GLU A 226 -11.54 -11.70 -9.05
C GLU A 226 -10.17 -11.13 -9.50
N ARG A 227 -10.08 -9.81 -9.74
CA ARG A 227 -8.82 -9.16 -10.09
C ARG A 227 -7.82 -9.28 -8.96
N ARG A 228 -8.26 -9.04 -7.71
CA ARG A 228 -7.43 -9.17 -6.51
C ARG A 228 -6.93 -10.60 -6.33
N LEU A 229 -7.79 -11.60 -6.54
CA LEU A 229 -7.41 -13.01 -6.50
C LEU A 229 -6.31 -13.33 -7.53
N ARG A 230 -6.48 -12.92 -8.79
CA ARG A 230 -5.48 -13.15 -9.86
C ARG A 230 -4.16 -12.46 -9.56
N CYS A 231 -4.18 -11.17 -9.24
CA CYS A 231 -2.96 -10.42 -8.89
C CYS A 231 -2.26 -11.03 -7.68
N GLY A 232 -3.01 -11.39 -6.62
CA GLY A 232 -2.45 -12.00 -5.43
C GLY A 232 -1.79 -13.37 -5.67
N VAL A 233 -2.34 -14.20 -6.56
CA VAL A 233 -1.74 -15.48 -6.97
C VAL A 233 -0.47 -15.22 -7.81
N ALA A 234 -0.48 -14.27 -8.74
CA ALA A 234 0.67 -13.90 -9.55
C ALA A 234 1.83 -13.38 -8.68
N ILE A 235 1.53 -12.51 -7.71
CA ILE A 235 2.51 -12.02 -6.74
C ILE A 235 3.07 -13.17 -5.89
N ALA A 236 2.20 -14.08 -5.43
CA ALA A 236 2.63 -15.25 -4.66
C ALA A 236 3.61 -16.13 -5.46
N ALA A 237 3.35 -16.36 -6.75
CA ALA A 237 4.27 -17.09 -7.61
C ALA A 237 5.59 -16.35 -7.84
N ARG A 238 5.54 -15.02 -8.02
CA ARG A 238 6.72 -14.16 -8.24
C ARG A 238 7.73 -14.26 -7.09
N TYR A 239 7.27 -14.20 -5.84
CA TYR A 239 8.13 -14.22 -4.66
C TYR A 239 8.33 -15.61 -4.03
N TYR A 240 7.84 -16.66 -4.66
CA TYR A 240 8.06 -18.03 -4.18
C TYR A 240 9.54 -18.42 -4.07
N PRO A 241 10.45 -18.05 -5.02
CA PRO A 241 11.88 -18.35 -4.88
C PRO A 241 12.51 -17.73 -3.64
N ASP A 242 12.09 -16.54 -3.24
CA ASP A 242 12.63 -15.83 -2.07
C ASP A 242 12.29 -16.53 -0.75
N LEU A 243 11.28 -17.40 -0.73
CA LEU A 243 10.92 -18.20 0.45
C LEU A 243 11.87 -19.38 0.67
N ARG A 244 12.58 -19.84 -0.38
CA ARG A 244 13.47 -21.02 -0.28
C ARG A 244 14.67 -20.76 0.64
N ALA A 245 15.09 -19.51 0.77
CA ALA A 245 16.19 -19.10 1.62
C ALA A 245 15.73 -18.76 3.06
N ARG A 246 14.46 -19.02 3.40
CA ARG A 246 13.85 -18.60 4.65
C ARG A 246 13.36 -19.80 5.49
N PRO A 247 13.20 -19.65 6.82
CA PRO A 247 12.67 -20.70 7.67
C PRO A 247 11.29 -21.19 7.25
N GLY A 248 11.09 -22.50 7.28
CA GLY A 248 9.82 -23.14 6.97
C GLY A 248 9.70 -23.63 5.53
N SER A 249 8.54 -24.18 5.19
CA SER A 249 8.27 -24.69 3.85
C SER A 249 7.78 -23.59 2.93
N ALA A 250 8.53 -23.33 1.82
CA ALA A 250 8.11 -22.42 0.77
C ALA A 250 6.78 -22.86 0.14
N LEU A 251 6.63 -24.15 -0.12
CA LEU A 251 5.42 -24.73 -0.70
C LEU A 251 4.20 -24.58 0.24
N ALA A 252 4.36 -24.85 1.51
CA ALA A 252 3.30 -24.63 2.50
C ALA A 252 2.89 -23.15 2.60
N SER A 253 3.84 -22.23 2.45
CA SER A 253 3.56 -20.79 2.44
C SER A 253 2.80 -20.37 1.19
N LEU A 254 3.18 -20.87 0.00
CA LEU A 254 2.43 -20.67 -1.25
C LEU A 254 0.99 -21.17 -1.11
N TRP A 255 0.81 -22.39 -0.64
CA TRP A 255 -0.51 -23.00 -0.48
C TRP A 255 -1.37 -22.22 0.51
N PHE A 256 -0.77 -21.80 1.62
CA PHE A 256 -1.45 -20.93 2.59
C PHE A 256 -1.94 -19.64 1.94
N ARG A 257 -1.07 -18.95 1.16
CA ARG A 257 -1.43 -17.67 0.51
C ARG A 257 -2.53 -17.86 -0.52
N VAL A 258 -2.39 -18.83 -1.41
CA VAL A 258 -3.39 -19.11 -2.45
C VAL A 258 -4.73 -19.47 -1.81
N THR A 259 -4.73 -20.32 -0.79
CA THR A 259 -5.92 -20.68 0.00
C THR A 259 -6.56 -19.45 0.66
N ALA A 260 -5.78 -18.63 1.33
CA ALA A 260 -6.27 -17.42 2.01
C ALA A 260 -6.98 -16.46 1.02
N LEU A 261 -6.42 -16.26 -0.18
CA LEU A 261 -7.02 -15.46 -1.23
C LEU A 261 -8.37 -16.03 -1.71
N HIS A 262 -8.47 -17.36 -1.85
CA HIS A 262 -9.73 -17.99 -2.24
C HIS A 262 -10.78 -17.90 -1.14
N LEU A 263 -10.40 -18.15 0.12
CA LEU A 263 -11.33 -18.00 1.26
C LEU A 263 -11.84 -16.56 1.41
N GLU A 264 -10.99 -15.58 1.13
CA GLU A 264 -11.39 -14.18 1.13
C GLU A 264 -12.40 -13.89 0.01
N ALA A 265 -12.13 -14.38 -1.22
CA ALA A 265 -13.07 -14.26 -2.34
C ALA A 265 -14.43 -14.94 -2.04
N LEU A 266 -14.42 -16.12 -1.43
CA LEU A 266 -15.63 -16.82 -1.03
C LEU A 266 -16.46 -16.03 -0.02
N ARG A 267 -15.81 -15.39 0.97
CA ARG A 267 -16.49 -14.54 1.96
C ARG A 267 -17.17 -13.34 1.28
N VAL A 268 -16.47 -12.69 0.34
CA VAL A 268 -17.03 -11.54 -0.40
C VAL A 268 -18.21 -11.96 -1.26
N TYR A 269 -18.07 -13.02 -2.06
CA TYR A 269 -19.16 -13.50 -2.90
C TYR A 269 -20.36 -14.02 -2.10
N GLY A 270 -20.11 -14.67 -0.96
CA GLY A 270 -21.15 -15.08 -0.03
C GLY A 270 -21.92 -13.90 0.55
N ALA A 271 -21.22 -12.85 1.00
CA ALA A 271 -21.85 -11.63 1.51
C ALA A 271 -22.65 -10.87 0.44
N GLN A 272 -22.24 -10.97 -0.85
CA GLN A 272 -22.94 -10.38 -1.98
C GLN A 272 -24.10 -11.26 -2.50
N GLY A 273 -24.31 -12.46 -1.96
CA GLY A 273 -25.30 -13.43 -2.47
C GLY A 273 -24.98 -13.96 -3.88
N ASN A 274 -23.73 -13.81 -4.35
CA ASN A 274 -23.34 -14.21 -5.70
C ASN A 274 -22.95 -15.70 -5.74
N ILE A 275 -23.97 -16.57 -5.76
CA ILE A 275 -23.83 -18.03 -5.71
C ILE A 275 -23.00 -18.55 -6.90
N VAL A 276 -23.18 -18.00 -8.11
CA VAL A 276 -22.45 -18.44 -9.30
C VAL A 276 -20.94 -18.24 -9.13
N LYS A 277 -20.50 -17.04 -8.74
CA LYS A 277 -19.09 -16.76 -8.50
C LYS A 277 -18.54 -17.55 -7.33
N LEU A 278 -19.33 -17.79 -6.30
CA LEU A 278 -18.96 -18.62 -5.15
C LEU A 278 -18.65 -20.05 -5.61
N LEU A 279 -19.58 -20.70 -6.32
CA LEU A 279 -19.41 -22.07 -6.82
C LEU A 279 -18.23 -22.19 -7.80
N LEU A 280 -18.07 -21.21 -8.72
CA LEU A 280 -16.92 -21.16 -9.62
C LEU A 280 -15.60 -21.03 -8.85
N THR A 281 -15.56 -20.21 -7.80
CA THR A 281 -14.34 -20.03 -6.97
C THR A 281 -13.98 -21.33 -6.26
N VAL A 282 -14.95 -22.05 -5.69
CA VAL A 282 -14.74 -23.37 -5.07
C VAL A 282 -14.24 -24.38 -6.10
N GLY A 283 -14.91 -24.49 -7.25
CA GLY A 283 -14.53 -25.46 -8.29
C GLY A 283 -13.17 -25.20 -8.92
N LEU A 284 -12.80 -23.95 -9.13
CA LEU A 284 -11.52 -23.57 -9.73
C LEU A 284 -10.34 -23.57 -8.73
N TRP A 285 -10.59 -23.55 -7.44
CA TRP A 285 -9.54 -23.47 -6.41
C TRP A 285 -8.48 -24.58 -6.52
N PRO A 286 -8.83 -25.90 -6.60
CA PRO A 286 -7.82 -26.95 -6.73
C PRO A 286 -6.96 -26.78 -7.99
N PHE A 287 -7.57 -26.42 -9.11
CA PHE A 287 -6.85 -26.20 -10.37
C PHE A 287 -5.91 -24.98 -10.30
N ARG A 288 -6.33 -23.88 -9.70
CA ARG A 288 -5.51 -22.69 -9.48
C ARG A 288 -4.36 -22.98 -8.53
N LEU A 289 -4.58 -23.77 -7.48
CA LEU A 289 -3.54 -24.20 -6.55
C LEU A 289 -2.50 -25.09 -7.26
N ALA A 290 -2.97 -26.07 -8.05
CA ALA A 290 -2.08 -26.92 -8.85
C ALA A 290 -1.29 -26.11 -9.89
N ALA A 291 -1.94 -25.21 -10.63
CA ALA A 291 -1.29 -24.34 -11.60
C ALA A 291 -0.23 -23.44 -10.97
N ALA A 292 -0.53 -22.80 -9.83
CA ALA A 292 0.44 -22.00 -9.10
C ALA A 292 1.63 -22.84 -8.63
N THR A 293 1.39 -24.07 -8.15
CA THR A 293 2.44 -25.01 -7.73
C THR A 293 3.35 -25.38 -8.88
N ILE A 294 2.77 -25.81 -10.00
CA ILE A 294 3.52 -26.19 -11.22
C ILE A 294 4.34 -25.01 -11.73
N SER A 295 3.71 -23.83 -11.84
CA SER A 295 4.39 -22.60 -12.25
C SER A 295 5.60 -22.29 -11.38
N CYS A 296 5.46 -22.34 -10.04
CA CYS A 296 6.54 -22.07 -9.11
C CYS A 296 7.68 -23.09 -9.13
N LEU A 297 7.41 -24.33 -9.51
CA LEU A 297 8.41 -25.41 -9.56
C LEU A 297 9.10 -25.52 -10.92
N MET A 298 8.42 -25.19 -12.01
CA MET A 298 8.87 -25.47 -13.37
C MET A 298 9.23 -24.22 -14.19
N LEU A 299 8.70 -23.06 -13.82
CA LEU A 299 8.89 -21.81 -14.57
C LEU A 299 9.73 -20.81 -13.78
N PRO A 300 10.52 -19.96 -14.45
CA PRO A 300 11.13 -18.81 -13.80
C PRO A 300 10.03 -17.84 -13.30
N PRO A 301 10.27 -17.11 -12.20
CA PRO A 301 9.31 -16.14 -11.71
C PRO A 301 9.08 -15.05 -12.76
N ALA A 302 7.83 -14.62 -12.91
CA ALA A 302 7.51 -13.50 -13.77
C ALA A 302 8.28 -12.24 -13.30
N PRO A 303 8.92 -11.51 -14.23
CA PRO A 303 9.62 -10.30 -13.87
C PRO A 303 8.65 -9.29 -13.25
N ARG A 304 9.17 -8.41 -12.42
CA ARG A 304 8.44 -7.27 -11.89
C ARG A 304 8.61 -6.11 -12.86
N GLY A 305 7.51 -5.45 -13.21
CA GLY A 305 7.56 -4.18 -13.93
C GLY A 305 8.30 -3.13 -13.09
N ARG A 306 9.13 -2.32 -13.74
CA ARG A 306 9.83 -1.20 -13.12
C ARG A 306 9.39 0.08 -13.81
N PHE A 307 8.93 1.03 -13.04
CA PHE A 307 8.51 2.33 -13.55
C PHE A 307 9.47 3.45 -13.13
N LEU A 308 10.09 3.33 -11.97
CA LEU A 308 11.09 4.28 -11.50
C LEU A 308 12.49 3.82 -11.93
N THR A 309 13.24 4.73 -12.49
CA THR A 309 14.67 4.56 -12.79
C THR A 309 15.50 4.76 -11.52
N THR A 310 16.76 4.34 -11.54
CA THR A 310 17.66 4.43 -10.37
C THR A 310 17.91 5.87 -9.90
N ASP A 311 17.69 6.85 -10.76
CA ASP A 311 17.71 8.29 -10.43
C ASP A 311 16.37 8.82 -9.89
N GLY A 312 15.35 7.95 -9.77
CA GLY A 312 14.04 8.28 -9.26
C GLY A 312 13.11 8.98 -10.25
N THR A 313 13.49 9.09 -11.52
CA THR A 313 12.62 9.62 -12.58
C THR A 313 11.65 8.54 -13.08
N ALA A 314 10.49 8.97 -13.63
CA ALA A 314 9.56 8.04 -14.26
C ALA A 314 10.18 7.51 -15.56
N GLY A 315 10.27 6.19 -15.72
CA GLY A 315 10.63 5.56 -16.98
C GLY A 315 9.53 5.84 -18.03
N ASN A 316 9.94 6.15 -19.25
CA ASN A 316 9.03 6.19 -20.38
C ASN A 316 8.52 4.77 -20.64
N GLY A 317 7.27 4.50 -20.30
CA GLY A 317 6.53 3.29 -20.62
C GLY A 317 5.54 3.53 -21.73
#